data_c425fe7a6fdc54a67cdcc8059836eaab
#
_entry.id   c425fe7a6fdc54a67cdcc8059836eaab
#
_cell.length_a   1.000
_cell.length_b   1.000
_cell.length_c   1.000
_cell.angle_alpha   90.00
_cell.angle_beta   90.00
_cell.angle_gamma   90.00
#
_symmetry.space_group_name_H-M   'P 1'
#
loop_
_entity.id
_entity.type
_entity.pdbx_description
1 polymer ?
#
loop_
_entity_poly.entity_id
_entity_poly.type
_entity_poly.pdbx_seq_one_letter_code
_entity_poly.pdbx_strand_id
1 'polypeptide(L)'
;RRQRQMCIRDSDNGPYDSGRARASIPGIGKDTLNVTIKETGVKETVYTYGEYMRRFIQDVKAKGAHPILFSLTPRNAWEDKDSTIITRVNKTFGLWAKQVAEEQGVPFIDLNDISARKFEKFGKNKVKYMFYIDRIHTSAFGAKVNAESAADGIRAYEGLELANYLKPIEKDTVTGSSRKDGRPVLFTIGDSTVRNEDKDKNGMWGWGSVIADEFNLNKISVENRAMAGRSARTFLDEGRWDKVYNALQPGDFVLIQFGHNDAGDINVGKARAELRGSGDESKVFLMEKTSKYQVIYTFGWYLRKFIMDVQEKGAIPIVLSHTPRNKWKEGKIERNTESFGKWTREAAEATGAYFIDLNKISADKLEKVGIKKAITYYNHDHTHTSLKGAHMNAKSIAKGLKKTDCPLKEYLK
;
A
#
# COMPACT_ATOMS: atom_id res chain seq x y z
N ARG A 1 36.38 -6.31 -2.49
CA ARG A 1 36.06 -4.96 -2.00
C ARG A 1 34.54 -4.89 -1.95
N ARG A 2 33.95 -4.96 -0.76
CA ARG A 2 32.48 -4.77 -0.59
C ARG A 2 32.21 -3.31 -0.93
N GLN A 3 31.41 -3.08 -1.98
CA GLN A 3 30.76 -1.79 -2.20
C GLN A 3 29.94 -1.48 -0.94
N ARG A 4 30.38 -0.50 -0.16
CA ARG A 4 29.57 0.06 0.92
C ARG A 4 28.44 0.81 0.23
N GLN A 5 27.30 0.20 0.10
CA GLN A 5 26.07 0.91 -0.19
C GLN A 5 25.80 1.85 0.99
N MET A 6 26.15 3.11 0.83
CA MET A 6 25.97 4.12 1.87
C MET A 6 24.50 4.48 1.98
N CYS A 7 23.87 3.95 3.01
CA CYS A 7 22.67 4.56 3.56
C CYS A 7 23.14 5.76 4.41
N ILE A 8 23.23 6.93 3.79
CA ILE A 8 23.78 8.19 4.35
C ILE A 8 22.89 8.79 5.45
N ARG A 9 22.16 8.00 6.25
CA ARG A 9 21.18 8.58 7.14
C ARG A 9 21.68 8.81 8.56
N ASP A 10 21.63 7.80 9.37
CA ASP A 10 22.04 7.90 10.77
C ASP A 10 23.45 7.40 10.98
N SER A 11 24.04 6.83 9.94
CA SER A 11 25.40 6.30 9.99
C SER A 11 26.46 7.38 10.09
N ASP A 12 26.17 8.59 9.57
CA ASP A 12 27.11 9.73 9.65
C ASP A 12 27.05 10.48 10.97
N ASN A 13 26.07 10.15 11.84
CA ASN A 13 25.93 10.68 13.19
C ASN A 13 26.13 9.54 14.20
N GLY A 14 27.35 9.31 14.61
CA GLY A 14 27.63 8.25 15.58
C GLY A 14 29.07 8.32 16.08
N PRO A 15 29.52 7.34 16.85
CA PRO A 15 30.91 7.26 17.24
C PRO A 15 31.82 7.00 16.03
N TYR A 16 32.96 7.66 16.03
CA TYR A 16 33.98 7.51 14.97
C TYR A 16 34.77 6.23 15.14
N ASP A 17 34.93 5.74 16.36
CA ASP A 17 35.89 4.73 16.77
C ASP A 17 35.32 3.45 17.36
N SER A 18 34.01 3.33 17.45
CA SER A 18 33.34 2.17 18.08
C SER A 18 32.04 1.76 17.41
N GLY A 19 31.57 0.59 17.74
CA GLY A 19 30.38 0.00 17.13
C GLY A 19 30.57 -0.19 15.64
N ARG A 20 29.71 0.41 14.81
CA ARG A 20 29.87 0.35 13.35
C ARG A 20 30.87 1.36 12.80
N ALA A 21 31.37 2.29 13.62
CA ALA A 21 32.40 3.31 13.28
C ALA A 21 32.14 3.94 11.88
N ARG A 22 30.96 4.56 11.69
CA ARG A 22 30.51 5.03 10.36
C ARG A 22 30.43 6.54 10.24
N ALA A 23 30.55 7.26 11.36
CA ALA A 23 30.35 8.69 11.36
C ALA A 23 31.40 9.39 10.48
N SER A 24 30.95 10.44 9.80
CA SER A 24 31.83 11.42 9.14
C SER A 24 31.87 12.71 9.98
N ILE A 25 32.94 13.48 9.87
CA ILE A 25 32.99 14.80 10.50
C ILE A 25 31.93 15.69 9.85
N PRO A 26 31.09 16.38 10.64
CA PRO A 26 30.08 17.29 10.10
C PRO A 26 30.71 18.41 9.23
N GLY A 27 29.99 18.77 8.15
CA GLY A 27 30.39 19.87 7.27
C GLY A 27 31.10 19.44 5.99
N ILE A 28 31.61 20.44 5.26
CA ILE A 28 32.23 20.26 3.95
C ILE A 28 33.70 20.64 3.93
N GLY A 29 34.29 20.97 5.08
CA GLY A 29 35.73 21.31 5.21
C GLY A 29 36.67 20.15 4.85
N LYS A 30 37.99 20.37 5.04
CA LYS A 30 38.99 19.36 4.81
C LYS A 30 39.57 18.76 6.12
N ASP A 31 38.88 19.00 7.23
CA ASP A 31 39.26 18.49 8.54
C ASP A 31 39.33 16.97 8.56
N THR A 32 40.26 16.44 9.32
CA THR A 32 40.44 15.00 9.49
C THR A 32 40.61 14.64 10.97
N LEU A 33 40.20 13.44 11.31
CA LEU A 33 40.34 12.87 12.65
C LEU A 33 40.93 11.46 12.54
N ASN A 34 42.09 11.24 13.17
CA ASN A 34 42.68 9.90 13.25
C ASN A 34 42.07 9.15 14.45
N VAL A 35 41.50 8.00 14.20
CA VAL A 35 40.87 7.15 15.21
C VAL A 35 41.47 5.75 15.18
N THR A 36 41.40 5.04 16.29
CA THR A 36 41.65 3.59 16.35
C THR A 36 40.33 2.90 16.64
N ILE A 37 39.90 2.05 15.74
CA ILE A 37 38.63 1.32 15.89
C ILE A 37 38.74 0.35 17.08
N LYS A 38 37.90 0.53 18.08
CA LYS A 38 37.97 -0.22 19.35
C LYS A 38 37.81 -1.71 19.17
N GLU A 39 36.98 -2.14 18.27
CA GLU A 39 36.64 -3.56 18.03
C GLU A 39 37.73 -4.29 17.23
N THR A 40 38.54 -3.58 16.46
CA THR A 40 39.51 -4.20 15.53
C THR A 40 40.94 -3.76 15.72
N GLY A 41 41.19 -2.67 16.46
CA GLY A 41 42.48 -2.05 16.62
C GLY A 41 43.03 -1.36 15.34
N VAL A 42 42.21 -1.30 14.26
CA VAL A 42 42.61 -0.69 12.99
C VAL A 42 42.64 0.84 13.13
N LYS A 43 43.69 1.46 12.69
CA LYS A 43 43.82 2.93 12.58
C LYS A 43 43.13 3.40 11.30
N GLU A 44 42.28 4.41 11.41
CA GLU A 44 41.51 4.99 10.29
C GLU A 44 41.57 6.52 10.38
N THR A 45 41.64 7.19 9.23
CA THR A 45 41.45 8.63 9.14
C THR A 45 40.00 8.90 8.71
N VAL A 46 39.26 9.58 9.57
CA VAL A 46 37.91 10.02 9.31
C VAL A 46 37.96 11.41 8.69
N TYR A 47 37.20 11.61 7.63
CA TYR A 47 37.11 12.86 6.90
C TYR A 47 35.73 13.51 7.13
N THR A 48 35.60 14.77 6.65
CA THR A 48 34.29 15.43 6.64
C THR A 48 33.34 14.74 5.66
N TYR A 49 32.03 14.92 5.90
CA TYR A 49 31.01 14.47 4.99
C TYR A 49 31.23 14.98 3.55
N GLY A 50 31.60 16.26 3.41
CA GLY A 50 31.84 16.85 2.10
C GLY A 50 33.04 16.25 1.40
N GLU A 51 34.12 15.91 2.15
CA GLU A 51 35.29 15.27 1.57
C GLU A 51 34.99 13.87 1.03
N TYR A 52 34.16 13.08 1.75
CA TYR A 52 33.69 11.79 1.22
C TYR A 52 32.87 11.97 -0.05
N MET A 53 31.97 12.97 -0.10
CA MET A 53 31.20 13.25 -1.30
C MET A 53 32.09 13.64 -2.49
N ARG A 54 33.10 14.49 -2.31
CA ARG A 54 34.05 14.84 -3.36
C ARG A 54 34.74 13.62 -3.93
N ARG A 55 35.23 12.72 -3.07
CA ARG A 55 35.89 11.49 -3.49
C ARG A 55 34.96 10.60 -4.31
N PHE A 56 33.70 10.42 -3.91
CA PHE A 56 32.73 9.68 -4.71
C PHE A 56 32.50 10.33 -6.08
N ILE A 57 32.36 11.64 -6.13
CA ILE A 57 32.21 12.38 -7.40
C ILE A 57 33.42 12.17 -8.30
N GLN A 58 34.61 12.30 -7.74
CA GLN A 58 35.88 12.11 -8.48
C GLN A 58 36.00 10.68 -9.01
N ASP A 59 35.70 9.67 -8.18
CA ASP A 59 35.75 8.27 -8.58
C ASP A 59 34.78 7.96 -9.72
N VAL A 60 33.60 8.53 -9.67
CA VAL A 60 32.55 8.38 -10.73
C VAL A 60 33.04 9.06 -12.01
N LYS A 61 33.52 10.30 -11.94
CA LYS A 61 34.06 11.05 -13.09
C LYS A 61 35.27 10.33 -13.71
N ALA A 62 36.14 9.78 -12.89
CA ALA A 62 37.32 9.04 -13.36
C ALA A 62 36.99 7.78 -14.15
N LYS A 63 35.74 7.26 -14.00
CA LYS A 63 35.20 6.15 -14.79
C LYS A 63 34.42 6.60 -16.02
N GLY A 64 34.41 7.89 -16.35
CA GLY A 64 33.62 8.45 -17.46
C GLY A 64 32.13 8.46 -17.21
N ALA A 65 31.70 8.32 -15.95
CA ALA A 65 30.29 8.33 -15.59
C ALA A 65 29.85 9.72 -15.05
N HIS A 66 28.55 9.99 -15.07
CA HIS A 66 27.96 11.27 -14.66
C HIS A 66 27.37 11.17 -13.26
N PRO A 67 28.00 11.77 -12.23
CA PRO A 67 27.47 11.76 -10.87
C PRO A 67 26.30 12.73 -10.72
N ILE A 68 25.27 12.30 -9.97
CA ILE A 68 24.12 13.11 -9.56
C ILE A 68 24.00 12.97 -8.04
N LEU A 69 23.98 14.06 -7.31
CA LEU A 69 23.77 14.04 -5.87
C LEU A 69 22.29 14.26 -5.52
N PHE A 70 21.85 13.47 -4.54
CA PHE A 70 20.53 13.63 -3.94
C PHE A 70 20.67 14.00 -2.47
N SER A 71 19.79 14.87 -1.98
CA SER A 71 19.58 14.98 -0.54
C SER A 71 18.96 13.69 0.02
N LEU A 72 19.03 13.52 1.33
CA LEU A 72 18.47 12.35 2.03
C LEU A 72 16.96 12.28 1.85
N THR A 73 16.40 11.07 1.77
CA THR A 73 14.93 10.89 1.88
C THR A 73 14.44 11.39 3.25
N PRO A 74 13.25 11.98 3.36
CA PRO A 74 12.74 12.46 4.64
C PRO A 74 12.43 11.32 5.59
N ARG A 75 12.46 11.63 6.89
CA ARG A 75 11.97 10.75 7.95
C ARG A 75 10.47 11.00 8.18
N ASN A 76 9.78 10.05 8.79
CA ASN A 76 8.46 10.30 9.37
C ASN A 76 8.63 11.11 10.67
N ALA A 77 9.07 12.36 10.52
CA ALA A 77 9.29 13.30 11.62
C ALA A 77 8.66 14.64 11.24
N TRP A 78 7.67 15.05 12.02
CA TRP A 78 6.92 16.28 11.85
C TRP A 78 7.51 17.36 12.75
N GLU A 79 7.42 18.63 12.34
CA GLU A 79 8.04 19.73 13.10
C GLU A 79 7.54 19.80 14.53
N ASP A 80 6.24 19.55 14.72
CA ASP A 80 5.62 19.40 16.04
C ASP A 80 4.43 18.42 15.98
N LYS A 81 3.74 18.20 17.11
CA LYS A 81 2.63 17.26 17.22
C LYS A 81 1.46 17.59 16.28
N ASP A 82 1.16 18.86 16.12
CA ASP A 82 0.01 19.34 15.34
C ASP A 82 0.41 19.83 13.92
N SER A 83 1.72 19.93 13.66
CA SER A 83 2.25 20.36 12.36
C SER A 83 1.84 19.42 11.24
N THR A 84 1.57 20.00 10.09
CA THR A 84 1.41 19.29 8.80
C THR A 84 2.70 19.26 7.99
N ILE A 85 3.80 19.80 8.54
CA ILE A 85 5.10 19.97 7.88
C ILE A 85 6.08 18.91 8.38
N ILE A 86 6.70 18.20 7.46
CA ILE A 86 7.79 17.26 7.74
C ILE A 86 9.10 18.00 7.93
N THR A 87 9.85 17.62 8.95
CA THR A 87 11.18 18.18 9.23
C THR A 87 12.14 17.95 8.06
N ARG A 88 12.73 19.03 7.54
CA ARG A 88 13.71 19.01 6.45
C ARG A 88 15.15 18.83 6.97
N VAL A 89 16.02 18.33 6.09
CA VAL A 89 17.48 18.22 6.37
C VAL A 89 18.30 19.31 5.66
N ASN A 90 17.65 20.42 5.29
CA ASN A 90 18.21 21.51 4.51
C ASN A 90 19.20 22.42 5.27
N LYS A 91 19.45 22.16 6.57
CA LYS A 91 20.42 22.89 7.40
C LYS A 91 21.66 22.04 7.74
N THR A 92 21.69 20.79 7.31
CA THR A 92 22.75 19.81 7.62
C THR A 92 23.16 19.04 6.37
N PHE A 93 23.05 17.73 6.37
CA PHE A 93 23.49 16.86 5.25
C PHE A 93 22.91 17.24 3.89
N GLY A 94 21.67 17.70 3.82
CA GLY A 94 21.06 18.19 2.57
C GLY A 94 21.76 19.46 2.06
N LEU A 95 22.07 20.40 2.96
CA LEU A 95 22.84 21.61 2.63
C LEU A 95 24.25 21.25 2.17
N TRP A 96 24.94 20.39 2.93
CA TRP A 96 26.30 19.99 2.60
C TRP A 96 26.38 19.25 1.26
N ALA A 97 25.44 18.37 0.97
CA ALA A 97 25.35 17.69 -0.33
C ALA A 97 25.16 18.71 -1.47
N LYS A 98 24.28 19.69 -1.28
CA LYS A 98 24.06 20.78 -2.26
C LYS A 98 25.33 21.58 -2.50
N GLN A 99 25.99 22.03 -1.43
CA GLN A 99 27.23 22.83 -1.52
C GLN A 99 28.35 22.08 -2.25
N VAL A 100 28.52 20.77 -1.97
CA VAL A 100 29.53 19.95 -2.67
C VAL A 100 29.15 19.76 -4.13
N ALA A 101 27.89 19.57 -4.46
CA ALA A 101 27.44 19.45 -5.84
C ALA A 101 27.71 20.72 -6.64
N GLU A 102 27.41 21.89 -6.07
CA GLU A 102 27.70 23.19 -6.64
C GLU A 102 29.21 23.40 -6.85
N GLU A 103 30.05 23.10 -5.82
CA GLU A 103 31.49 23.16 -5.88
C GLU A 103 32.07 22.27 -6.98
N GLN A 104 31.53 21.06 -7.13
CA GLN A 104 32.06 20.06 -8.07
C GLN A 104 31.41 20.16 -9.47
N GLY A 105 30.48 21.09 -9.69
CA GLY A 105 29.78 21.27 -10.96
C GLY A 105 28.99 20.02 -11.38
N VAL A 106 28.25 19.41 -10.42
CA VAL A 106 27.41 18.24 -10.68
C VAL A 106 25.95 18.51 -10.29
N PRO A 107 24.98 17.84 -10.94
CA PRO A 107 23.58 18.02 -10.61
C PRO A 107 23.26 17.68 -9.15
N PHE A 108 22.41 18.49 -8.52
CA PHE A 108 21.86 18.25 -7.20
C PHE A 108 20.33 18.19 -7.28
N ILE A 109 19.75 17.17 -6.70
CA ILE A 109 18.28 16.99 -6.60
C ILE A 109 17.88 16.95 -5.12
N ASP A 110 17.05 17.88 -4.68
CA ASP A 110 16.51 17.90 -3.32
C ASP A 110 15.39 16.87 -3.14
N LEU A 111 15.78 15.60 -3.08
CA LEU A 111 14.87 14.48 -2.86
C LEU A 111 14.13 14.60 -1.51
N ASN A 112 14.78 15.19 -0.50
CA ASN A 112 14.17 15.41 0.81
C ASN A 112 12.92 16.27 0.71
N ASP A 113 13.04 17.41 0.06
CA ASP A 113 11.92 18.33 -0.09
C ASP A 113 10.81 17.77 -1.02
N ILE A 114 11.19 17.19 -2.16
CA ILE A 114 10.22 16.61 -3.11
C ILE A 114 9.39 15.50 -2.44
N SER A 115 10.06 14.55 -1.74
CA SER A 115 9.36 13.47 -1.05
C SER A 115 8.56 13.97 0.14
N ALA A 116 9.10 14.93 0.91
CA ALA A 116 8.41 15.48 2.07
C ALA A 116 7.11 16.20 1.68
N ARG A 117 7.10 16.99 0.61
CA ARG A 117 5.86 17.61 0.08
C ARG A 117 4.80 16.57 -0.30
N LYS A 118 5.21 15.43 -0.85
CA LYS A 118 4.27 14.33 -1.12
C LYS A 118 3.73 13.74 0.18
N PHE A 119 4.61 13.49 1.16
CA PHE A 119 4.18 12.97 2.47
C PHE A 119 3.25 13.93 3.21
N GLU A 120 3.49 15.23 3.13
CA GLU A 120 2.62 16.27 3.70
C GLU A 120 1.21 16.22 3.10
N LYS A 121 1.11 16.05 1.78
CA LYS A 121 -0.19 15.87 1.09
C LYS A 121 -0.93 14.61 1.54
N PHE A 122 -0.22 13.52 1.81
CA PHE A 122 -0.82 12.29 2.32
C PHE A 122 -1.28 12.40 3.77
N GLY A 123 -0.66 13.28 4.57
CA GLY A 123 -0.97 13.48 5.99
C GLY A 123 -0.42 12.38 6.90
N LYS A 124 -0.34 12.68 8.20
CA LYS A 124 0.29 11.83 9.23
C LYS A 124 -0.25 10.40 9.26
N ASN A 125 -1.57 10.26 9.18
CA ASN A 125 -2.22 8.96 9.28
C ASN A 125 -1.83 7.99 8.15
N LYS A 126 -1.64 8.50 6.94
CA LYS A 126 -1.22 7.69 5.80
C LYS A 126 0.29 7.50 5.76
N VAL A 127 1.07 8.53 6.12
CA VAL A 127 2.54 8.49 6.11
C VAL A 127 3.11 7.43 7.05
N LYS A 128 2.45 7.12 8.19
CA LYS A 128 2.89 6.03 9.06
C LYS A 128 2.99 4.68 8.34
N TYR A 129 2.17 4.42 7.32
CA TYR A 129 2.22 3.19 6.51
C TYR A 129 3.32 3.20 5.44
N MET A 130 3.96 4.35 5.23
CA MET A 130 5.11 4.49 4.34
C MET A 130 6.43 4.12 5.01
N PHE A 131 6.39 3.86 6.32
CA PHE A 131 7.56 3.45 7.12
C PHE A 131 7.33 2.07 7.73
N TYR A 132 8.42 1.31 7.94
CA TYR A 132 8.35 -0.08 8.36
C TYR A 132 8.25 -0.21 9.89
N ILE A 133 9.38 -0.24 10.57
CA ILE A 133 9.44 -0.46 12.03
C ILE A 133 9.83 0.81 12.81
N ASP A 134 10.26 1.83 12.10
CA ASP A 134 10.72 3.08 12.66
C ASP A 134 10.36 4.26 11.75
N ARG A 135 10.82 5.44 12.10
CA ARG A 135 10.58 6.66 11.31
C ARG A 135 11.53 6.89 10.14
N ILE A 136 12.44 5.94 9.84
CA ILE A 136 13.54 6.10 8.88
C ILE A 136 13.39 5.12 7.73
N HIS A 137 13.24 3.82 8.05
CA HIS A 137 13.19 2.75 7.07
C HIS A 137 11.81 2.66 6.44
N THR A 138 11.75 2.91 5.14
CA THR A 138 10.49 2.91 4.41
C THR A 138 9.95 1.51 4.14
N SER A 139 8.63 1.38 4.15
CA SER A 139 7.92 0.24 3.55
C SER A 139 8.06 0.26 2.02
N ALA A 140 7.61 -0.79 1.33
CA ALA A 140 7.55 -0.81 -0.13
C ALA A 140 6.77 0.39 -0.69
N PHE A 141 5.68 0.79 -0.03
CA PHE A 141 4.90 1.96 -0.41
C PHE A 141 5.71 3.26 -0.28
N GLY A 142 6.37 3.50 0.86
CA GLY A 142 7.22 4.67 1.05
C GLY A 142 8.42 4.68 0.10
N ALA A 143 9.01 3.53 -0.20
CA ALA A 143 10.08 3.41 -1.18
C ALA A 143 9.62 3.78 -2.60
N LYS A 144 8.39 3.38 -2.99
CA LYS A 144 7.78 3.79 -4.27
C LYS A 144 7.62 5.31 -4.35
N VAL A 145 7.09 5.95 -3.32
CA VAL A 145 6.94 7.42 -3.28
C VAL A 145 8.29 8.13 -3.39
N ASN A 146 9.32 7.63 -2.70
CA ASN A 146 10.67 8.19 -2.82
C ASN A 146 11.27 8.01 -4.22
N ALA A 147 11.05 6.85 -4.86
CA ALA A 147 11.51 6.59 -6.22
C ALA A 147 10.81 7.50 -7.25
N GLU A 148 9.51 7.69 -7.12
CA GLU A 148 8.74 8.65 -7.93
C GLU A 148 9.22 10.08 -7.70
N SER A 149 9.56 10.45 -6.48
CA SER A 149 10.12 11.77 -6.15
C SER A 149 11.51 11.98 -6.77
N ALA A 150 12.34 10.95 -6.78
CA ALA A 150 13.64 10.99 -7.47
C ALA A 150 13.46 11.18 -8.99
N ALA A 151 12.52 10.43 -9.60
CA ALA A 151 12.21 10.58 -11.02
C ALA A 151 11.66 11.98 -11.35
N ASP A 152 10.80 12.55 -10.49
CA ASP A 152 10.29 13.91 -10.67
C ASP A 152 11.40 14.96 -10.58
N GLY A 153 12.33 14.78 -9.63
CA GLY A 153 13.51 15.64 -9.51
C GLY A 153 14.42 15.55 -10.73
N ILE A 154 14.63 14.35 -11.28
CA ILE A 154 15.40 14.15 -12.51
C ILE A 154 14.74 14.85 -13.70
N ARG A 155 13.39 14.75 -13.85
CA ARG A 155 12.65 15.41 -14.92
C ARG A 155 12.68 16.94 -14.82
N ALA A 156 12.64 17.44 -13.59
CA ALA A 156 12.61 18.88 -13.33
C ALA A 156 13.98 19.54 -13.46
N TYR A 157 15.06 18.75 -13.47
CA TYR A 157 16.42 19.30 -13.58
C TYR A 157 16.73 19.59 -15.05
N GLU A 158 16.90 20.88 -15.37
CA GLU A 158 17.17 21.34 -16.75
C GLU A 158 18.49 20.80 -17.28
N GLY A 159 18.49 20.26 -18.50
CA GLY A 159 19.68 19.74 -19.18
C GLY A 159 20.17 18.37 -18.68
N LEU A 160 19.45 17.67 -17.80
CA LEU A 160 19.86 16.36 -17.33
C LEU A 160 19.41 15.26 -18.32
N GLU A 161 20.34 14.76 -19.12
CA GLU A 161 20.08 13.73 -20.15
C GLU A 161 19.42 12.46 -19.61
N LEU A 162 19.67 12.13 -18.33
CA LEU A 162 19.05 10.98 -17.67
C LEU A 162 17.50 11.03 -17.72
N ALA A 163 16.91 12.23 -17.81
CA ALA A 163 15.48 12.41 -17.94
C ALA A 163 14.90 11.70 -19.19
N ASN A 164 15.68 11.60 -20.26
CA ASN A 164 15.26 10.94 -21.51
C ASN A 164 15.07 9.42 -21.37
N TYR A 165 15.65 8.81 -20.34
CA TYR A 165 15.54 7.38 -20.06
C TYR A 165 14.42 7.05 -19.07
N LEU A 166 13.77 8.06 -18.50
CA LEU A 166 12.60 7.84 -17.64
C LEU A 166 11.38 7.45 -18.49
N LYS A 167 10.63 6.49 -18.01
CA LYS A 167 9.32 6.19 -18.62
C LYS A 167 8.46 7.44 -18.64
N PRO A 168 7.71 7.69 -19.72
CA PRO A 168 6.72 8.77 -19.72
C PRO A 168 5.84 8.67 -18.47
N ILE A 169 5.48 9.81 -17.89
CA ILE A 169 4.39 9.84 -16.92
C ILE A 169 3.17 9.39 -17.71
N GLU A 170 2.70 8.17 -17.46
CA GLU A 170 1.39 7.77 -17.95
C GLU A 170 0.43 8.79 -17.36
N LYS A 171 -0.03 9.75 -18.21
CA LYS A 171 -1.23 10.52 -17.85
C LYS A 171 -2.26 9.45 -17.50
N ASP A 172 -2.89 9.58 -16.35
CA ASP A 172 -4.00 8.73 -15.94
C ASP A 172 -5.09 8.75 -17.02
N THR A 173 -4.81 8.09 -18.12
CA THR A 173 -5.85 7.68 -19.06
C THR A 173 -6.49 6.52 -18.35
N VAL A 174 -7.61 6.81 -17.71
CA VAL A 174 -8.50 5.84 -17.08
C VAL A 174 -8.95 4.87 -18.17
N THR A 175 -8.06 3.96 -18.55
CA THR A 175 -8.35 2.90 -19.50
C THR A 175 -9.14 1.85 -18.72
N GLY A 176 -10.45 1.77 -19.01
CA GLY A 176 -11.33 0.72 -18.54
C GLY A 176 -12.25 1.07 -17.39
N SER A 177 -12.57 2.34 -17.15
CA SER A 177 -13.74 2.73 -16.35
C SER A 177 -14.99 2.70 -17.22
N SER A 178 -16.05 2.03 -16.75
CA SER A 178 -17.39 2.10 -17.35
C SER A 178 -18.09 3.44 -17.08
N ARG A 179 -17.33 4.47 -16.66
CA ARG A 179 -17.86 5.79 -16.36
C ARG A 179 -18.55 6.40 -17.58
N LYS A 180 -19.81 6.74 -17.39
CA LYS A 180 -20.65 7.38 -18.42
C LYS A 180 -21.21 8.69 -17.86
N ASP A 181 -21.15 9.75 -18.67
CA ASP A 181 -21.88 11.01 -18.46
C ASP A 181 -21.73 11.64 -17.06
N GLY A 182 -20.51 11.61 -16.47
CA GLY A 182 -20.23 12.23 -15.17
C GLY A 182 -20.85 11.50 -13.96
N ARG A 183 -21.53 10.36 -14.15
CA ARG A 183 -22.10 9.56 -13.05
C ARG A 183 -21.00 8.96 -12.19
N PRO A 184 -21.22 8.82 -10.87
CA PRO A 184 -20.29 8.10 -10.02
C PRO A 184 -20.21 6.62 -10.42
N VAL A 185 -19.09 6.02 -10.11
CA VAL A 185 -18.85 4.58 -10.32
C VAL A 185 -18.79 3.87 -8.98
N LEU A 186 -19.50 2.76 -8.89
CA LEU A 186 -19.36 1.79 -7.82
C LEU A 186 -18.37 0.72 -8.25
N PHE A 187 -17.17 0.76 -7.70
CA PHE A 187 -16.18 -0.31 -7.85
C PHE A 187 -16.39 -1.40 -6.82
N THR A 188 -16.21 -2.65 -7.20
CA THR A 188 -16.13 -3.77 -6.27
C THR A 188 -14.76 -4.42 -6.35
N ILE A 189 -14.10 -4.63 -5.20
CA ILE A 189 -12.84 -5.34 -5.10
C ILE A 189 -12.95 -6.52 -4.14
N GLY A 190 -12.17 -7.56 -4.39
CA GLY A 190 -12.20 -8.77 -3.58
C GLY A 190 -11.64 -9.99 -4.31
N ASP A 191 -12.01 -11.15 -3.80
CA ASP A 191 -11.59 -12.46 -4.29
C ASP A 191 -12.61 -13.12 -5.26
N SER A 192 -12.57 -14.46 -5.39
CA SER A 192 -13.48 -15.24 -6.24
C SER A 192 -14.95 -15.09 -5.87
N THR A 193 -15.25 -14.92 -4.56
CA THR A 193 -16.64 -14.77 -4.09
C THR A 193 -17.25 -13.42 -4.47
N VAL A 194 -16.46 -12.49 -4.95
CA VAL A 194 -16.87 -11.22 -5.55
C VAL A 194 -16.82 -11.28 -7.06
N ARG A 195 -15.75 -11.86 -7.63
CA ARG A 195 -15.43 -11.74 -9.06
C ARG A 195 -16.21 -12.68 -9.97
N ASN A 196 -16.36 -13.95 -9.61
CA ASN A 196 -16.77 -14.99 -10.56
C ASN A 196 -18.06 -14.64 -11.31
N GLU A 197 -18.14 -15.04 -12.57
CA GLU A 197 -19.20 -14.73 -13.52
C GLU A 197 -19.51 -15.94 -14.43
N ASP A 198 -20.52 -15.83 -15.30
CA ASP A 198 -21.01 -16.89 -16.20
C ASP A 198 -19.95 -17.48 -17.14
N LYS A 199 -18.89 -16.74 -17.44
CA LYS A 199 -17.73 -17.24 -18.17
C LYS A 199 -16.91 -18.26 -17.41
N ASP A 200 -17.14 -18.39 -16.11
CA ASP A 200 -16.55 -19.42 -15.30
C ASP A 200 -17.20 -20.76 -15.59
N LYS A 201 -16.51 -21.62 -16.34
CA LYS A 201 -16.99 -22.95 -16.77
C LYS A 201 -17.43 -23.86 -15.61
N ASN A 202 -17.08 -23.51 -14.38
CA ASN A 202 -17.45 -24.27 -13.19
C ASN A 202 -18.80 -23.83 -12.58
N GLY A 203 -19.47 -22.85 -13.15
CA GLY A 203 -20.76 -22.34 -12.64
C GLY A 203 -20.67 -21.64 -11.29
N MET A 204 -19.48 -21.15 -10.93
CA MET A 204 -19.23 -20.39 -9.70
C MET A 204 -19.51 -18.91 -9.95
N TRP A 205 -20.31 -18.29 -9.10
CA TRP A 205 -20.69 -16.88 -9.22
C TRP A 205 -20.27 -16.09 -8.00
N GLY A 206 -19.75 -14.90 -8.22
CA GLY A 206 -19.48 -13.91 -7.17
C GLY A 206 -20.56 -12.84 -7.12
N TRP A 207 -20.84 -12.30 -5.94
CA TRP A 207 -21.88 -11.28 -5.79
C TRP A 207 -21.58 -9.99 -6.59
N GLY A 208 -20.32 -9.66 -6.83
CA GLY A 208 -19.91 -8.48 -7.59
C GLY A 208 -20.31 -8.54 -9.06
N SER A 209 -20.50 -9.73 -9.63
CA SER A 209 -20.97 -9.90 -11.02
C SER A 209 -22.46 -9.65 -11.20
N VAL A 210 -23.24 -9.67 -10.11
CA VAL A 210 -24.68 -9.45 -10.13
C VAL A 210 -25.13 -8.25 -9.27
N ILE A 211 -24.22 -7.56 -8.63
CA ILE A 211 -24.56 -6.44 -7.73
C ILE A 211 -25.23 -5.27 -8.46
N ALA A 212 -24.95 -5.09 -9.75
CA ALA A 212 -25.56 -4.09 -10.60
C ALA A 212 -27.11 -4.19 -10.64
N ASP A 213 -27.65 -5.38 -10.42
CA ASP A 213 -29.09 -5.61 -10.40
C ASP A 213 -29.80 -4.91 -9.22
N GLU A 214 -29.05 -4.59 -8.17
CA GLU A 214 -29.59 -3.90 -6.98
C GLU A 214 -29.55 -2.37 -7.11
N PHE A 215 -28.91 -1.82 -8.17
CA PHE A 215 -28.69 -0.39 -8.34
C PHE A 215 -29.43 0.20 -9.56
N ASN A 216 -29.79 1.48 -9.44
CA ASN A 216 -30.36 2.25 -10.56
C ASN A 216 -29.22 2.69 -11.50
N LEU A 217 -29.01 1.94 -12.58
CA LEU A 217 -27.92 2.16 -13.53
C LEU A 217 -28.08 3.44 -14.38
N ASN A 218 -29.22 4.16 -14.24
CA ASN A 218 -29.35 5.50 -14.80
C ASN A 218 -28.65 6.57 -13.93
N LYS A 219 -28.35 6.26 -12.67
CA LYS A 219 -27.74 7.18 -11.70
C LYS A 219 -26.29 6.83 -11.35
N ILE A 220 -25.89 5.57 -11.47
CA ILE A 220 -24.57 5.06 -11.09
C ILE A 220 -24.08 4.00 -12.07
N SER A 221 -22.80 3.98 -12.37
CA SER A 221 -22.15 2.87 -13.07
C SER A 221 -21.60 1.87 -12.08
N VAL A 222 -21.55 0.58 -12.44
CA VAL A 222 -21.01 -0.48 -11.59
C VAL A 222 -19.89 -1.20 -12.31
N GLU A 223 -18.74 -1.38 -11.62
CA GLU A 223 -17.55 -1.99 -12.19
C GLU A 223 -16.94 -3.01 -11.23
N ASN A 224 -16.95 -4.29 -11.63
CA ASN A 224 -16.35 -5.36 -10.84
C ASN A 224 -14.86 -5.52 -11.18
N ARG A 225 -13.98 -5.08 -10.27
CA ARG A 225 -12.53 -5.17 -10.36
C ARG A 225 -11.93 -6.28 -9.49
N ALA A 226 -12.75 -7.11 -8.86
CA ALA A 226 -12.31 -8.24 -8.05
C ALA A 226 -11.52 -9.26 -8.89
N MET A 227 -10.67 -10.06 -8.23
CA MET A 227 -9.90 -11.09 -8.88
C MET A 227 -9.90 -12.39 -8.08
N ALA A 228 -10.32 -13.47 -8.71
CA ALA A 228 -10.36 -14.79 -8.11
C ALA A 228 -8.98 -15.24 -7.57
N GLY A 229 -8.99 -15.85 -6.37
CA GLY A 229 -7.80 -16.40 -5.75
C GLY A 229 -6.87 -15.36 -5.08
N ARG A 230 -7.25 -14.09 -4.99
CA ARG A 230 -6.43 -13.04 -4.35
C ARG A 230 -6.87 -12.81 -2.93
N SER A 231 -5.89 -12.62 -2.07
CA SER A 231 -6.02 -12.02 -0.75
C SER A 231 -5.91 -10.49 -0.84
N ALA A 232 -6.17 -9.77 0.25
CA ALA A 232 -5.95 -8.33 0.30
C ALA A 232 -4.50 -7.97 -0.08
N ARG A 233 -3.51 -8.70 0.48
CA ARG A 233 -2.10 -8.53 0.15
C ARG A 233 -1.81 -8.74 -1.33
N THR A 234 -2.17 -9.91 -1.88
CA THR A 234 -1.82 -10.23 -3.26
C THR A 234 -2.54 -9.36 -4.29
N PHE A 235 -3.71 -8.83 -3.95
CA PHE A 235 -4.42 -7.84 -4.76
C PHE A 235 -3.62 -6.53 -4.86
N LEU A 236 -2.99 -6.11 -3.76
CA LEU A 236 -2.08 -4.96 -3.73
C LEU A 236 -0.77 -5.25 -4.46
N ASP A 237 -0.09 -6.36 -4.11
CA ASP A 237 1.24 -6.71 -4.60
C ASP A 237 1.29 -6.90 -6.13
N GLU A 238 0.20 -7.39 -6.74
CA GLU A 238 0.08 -7.57 -8.18
C GLU A 238 -0.27 -6.28 -8.95
N GLY A 239 -0.33 -5.12 -8.30
CA GLY A 239 -0.69 -3.84 -8.91
C GLY A 239 -2.16 -3.76 -9.37
N ARG A 240 -3.04 -4.66 -8.89
CA ARG A 240 -4.48 -4.63 -9.22
C ARG A 240 -5.16 -3.45 -8.56
N TRP A 241 -4.73 -3.14 -7.34
CA TRP A 241 -5.21 -1.97 -6.62
C TRP A 241 -4.83 -0.67 -7.32
N ASP A 242 -3.61 -0.56 -7.87
CA ASP A 242 -3.16 0.64 -8.58
C ASP A 242 -4.12 0.99 -9.74
N LYS A 243 -4.66 0.00 -10.45
CA LYS A 243 -5.63 0.20 -11.53
C LYS A 243 -6.97 0.77 -11.04
N VAL A 244 -7.42 0.35 -9.86
CA VAL A 244 -8.64 0.89 -9.24
C VAL A 244 -8.38 2.30 -8.71
N TYR A 245 -7.29 2.47 -7.95
CA TYR A 245 -6.89 3.75 -7.38
C TYR A 245 -6.76 4.86 -8.45
N ASN A 246 -6.14 4.54 -9.59
CA ASN A 246 -5.99 5.48 -10.70
C ASN A 246 -7.32 5.82 -11.40
N ALA A 247 -8.31 4.91 -11.34
CA ALA A 247 -9.63 5.12 -11.92
C ALA A 247 -10.58 5.94 -11.01
N LEU A 248 -10.31 5.99 -9.70
CA LEU A 248 -11.16 6.66 -8.72
C LEU A 248 -11.21 8.17 -8.92
N GLN A 249 -12.42 8.71 -8.78
CA GLN A 249 -12.71 10.14 -8.78
C GLN A 249 -13.55 10.51 -7.55
N PRO A 250 -13.56 11.79 -7.15
CA PRO A 250 -14.45 12.26 -6.08
C PRO A 250 -15.91 11.86 -6.33
N GLY A 251 -16.57 11.37 -5.28
CA GLY A 251 -17.97 10.92 -5.35
C GLY A 251 -18.16 9.46 -5.80
N ASP A 252 -17.09 8.74 -6.19
CA ASP A 252 -17.16 7.29 -6.44
C ASP A 252 -17.32 6.48 -5.16
N PHE A 253 -17.64 5.21 -5.31
CA PHE A 253 -17.81 4.27 -4.21
C PHE A 253 -16.96 3.02 -4.43
N VAL A 254 -16.46 2.42 -3.33
CA VAL A 254 -15.74 1.14 -3.40
C VAL A 254 -16.29 0.17 -2.35
N LEU A 255 -16.86 -0.97 -2.81
CA LEU A 255 -17.18 -2.11 -1.96
C LEU A 255 -15.95 -3.02 -1.84
N ILE A 256 -15.46 -3.23 -0.63
CA ILE A 256 -14.21 -3.95 -0.34
C ILE A 256 -14.53 -5.23 0.42
N GLN A 257 -14.23 -6.42 -0.16
CA GLN A 257 -14.38 -7.70 0.54
C GLN A 257 -13.21 -8.63 0.29
N PHE A 258 -12.49 -8.99 1.34
CA PHE A 258 -11.44 -10.02 1.37
C PHE A 258 -11.65 -10.93 2.59
N GLY A 259 -10.87 -12.02 2.71
CA GLY A 259 -10.87 -12.93 3.85
C GLY A 259 -10.83 -14.42 3.50
N HIS A 260 -11.25 -14.84 2.30
CA HIS A 260 -11.28 -16.26 1.94
C HIS A 260 -9.91 -16.83 1.55
N ASN A 261 -9.00 -15.99 1.04
CA ASN A 261 -7.64 -16.36 0.62
C ASN A 261 -6.55 -15.83 1.56
N ASP A 262 -6.94 -15.14 2.61
CA ASP A 262 -6.08 -14.34 3.49
C ASP A 262 -5.55 -15.16 4.68
N ALA A 263 -6.00 -16.41 4.81
CA ALA A 263 -5.48 -17.39 5.75
C ALA A 263 -4.60 -18.44 5.05
N GLY A 264 -3.72 -19.08 5.82
CA GLY A 264 -2.84 -20.17 5.34
C GLY A 264 -1.38 -19.72 5.26
N ASP A 265 -0.68 -20.19 4.23
CA ASP A 265 0.75 -19.95 4.06
C ASP A 265 1.05 -18.54 3.59
N ILE A 266 2.01 -17.91 4.27
CA ILE A 266 2.44 -16.54 3.97
C ILE A 266 3.49 -16.50 2.87
N ASN A 267 4.49 -17.39 2.95
CA ASN A 267 5.70 -17.33 2.11
C ASN A 267 5.99 -18.60 1.29
N VAL A 268 5.24 -19.68 1.50
CA VAL A 268 5.40 -20.93 0.77
C VAL A 268 4.14 -21.27 -0.03
N GLY A 269 4.19 -22.26 -0.90
CA GLY A 269 3.06 -22.74 -1.67
C GLY A 269 2.35 -21.61 -2.46
N LYS A 270 1.06 -21.36 -2.19
CA LYS A 270 0.32 -20.26 -2.82
C LYS A 270 0.74 -18.88 -2.30
N ALA A 271 1.36 -18.83 -1.12
CA ALA A 271 1.93 -17.62 -0.52
C ALA A 271 0.99 -16.40 -0.56
N ARG A 272 -0.25 -16.56 -0.09
CA ARG A 272 -1.30 -15.52 -0.19
C ARG A 272 -1.64 -14.86 1.13
N ALA A 273 -1.43 -15.56 2.24
CA ALA A 273 -1.87 -15.10 3.55
C ALA A 273 -1.11 -13.86 4.05
N GLU A 274 -1.75 -13.17 4.98
CA GLU A 274 -1.21 -12.07 5.77
C GLU A 274 -1.00 -12.48 7.23
N LEU A 275 -0.40 -11.58 8.02
CA LEU A 275 -0.45 -11.71 9.47
C LEU A 275 -1.90 -11.56 9.96
N ARG A 276 -2.28 -12.34 10.95
CA ARG A 276 -3.58 -12.23 11.61
C ARG A 276 -3.66 -10.93 12.41
N GLY A 277 -4.82 -10.31 12.44
CA GLY A 277 -5.06 -9.11 13.24
C GLY A 277 -5.45 -7.89 12.42
N SER A 278 -5.73 -6.81 13.14
CA SER A 278 -6.12 -5.50 12.60
C SER A 278 -5.11 -4.40 12.91
N GLY A 279 -4.03 -4.69 13.66
CA GLY A 279 -3.00 -3.74 14.06
C GLY A 279 -2.02 -3.38 12.93
N ASP A 280 -0.91 -2.73 13.30
CA ASP A 280 0.14 -2.28 12.39
C ASP A 280 1.35 -3.23 12.36
N GLU A 281 1.23 -4.39 13.00
CA GLU A 281 2.30 -5.37 13.08
C GLU A 281 2.70 -5.86 11.69
N SER A 282 4.00 -6.12 11.56
CA SER A 282 4.59 -6.63 10.32
C SER A 282 5.74 -7.57 10.61
N LYS A 283 6.05 -8.42 9.65
CA LYS A 283 7.17 -9.36 9.72
C LYS A 283 7.79 -9.54 8.34
N VAL A 284 9.11 -9.72 8.30
CA VAL A 284 9.85 -10.02 7.07
C VAL A 284 9.85 -11.51 6.82
N PHE A 285 9.51 -11.90 5.60
CA PHE A 285 9.57 -13.28 5.13
C PHE A 285 10.42 -13.41 3.88
N LEU A 286 11.19 -14.48 3.78
CA LEU A 286 11.81 -14.89 2.52
C LEU A 286 10.76 -15.66 1.72
N MET A 287 10.35 -15.11 0.57
CA MET A 287 9.34 -15.71 -0.31
C MET A 287 9.95 -16.84 -1.12
N GLU A 288 9.44 -18.06 -0.98
CA GLU A 288 9.96 -19.27 -1.62
C GLU A 288 10.05 -19.13 -3.15
N LYS A 289 8.98 -18.69 -3.79
CA LYS A 289 8.90 -18.58 -5.26
C LYS A 289 9.85 -17.58 -5.89
N THR A 290 10.17 -16.52 -5.19
CA THR A 290 10.94 -15.39 -5.75
C THR A 290 12.32 -15.26 -5.16
N SER A 291 12.61 -15.99 -4.07
CA SER A 291 13.84 -15.87 -3.25
C SER A 291 14.11 -14.42 -2.83
N LYS A 292 13.04 -13.62 -2.67
CA LYS A 292 13.11 -12.22 -2.23
C LYS A 292 12.49 -12.06 -0.85
N TYR A 293 13.07 -11.17 -0.05
CA TYR A 293 12.47 -10.77 1.21
C TYR A 293 11.29 -9.83 0.96
N GLN A 294 10.19 -10.07 1.66
CA GLN A 294 8.98 -9.23 1.63
C GLN A 294 8.53 -8.92 3.05
N VAL A 295 8.13 -7.69 3.29
CA VAL A 295 7.46 -7.28 4.54
C VAL A 295 5.98 -7.59 4.41
N ILE A 296 5.46 -8.37 5.34
CA ILE A 296 4.05 -8.76 5.40
C ILE A 296 3.41 -8.09 6.62
N TYR A 297 2.29 -7.45 6.41
CA TYR A 297 1.51 -6.76 7.42
C TYR A 297 0.29 -7.59 7.84
N THR A 298 -0.46 -7.06 8.81
CA THR A 298 -1.73 -7.67 9.21
C THR A 298 -2.80 -7.51 8.13
N PHE A 299 -3.79 -8.37 8.14
CA PHE A 299 -4.97 -8.27 7.28
C PHE A 299 -5.65 -6.89 7.37
N GLY A 300 -5.85 -6.38 8.58
CA GLY A 300 -6.47 -5.07 8.78
C GLY A 300 -5.61 -3.91 8.29
N TRP A 301 -4.28 -4.05 8.30
CA TRP A 301 -3.39 -3.06 7.69
C TRP A 301 -3.69 -2.91 6.18
N TYR A 302 -3.80 -4.02 5.44
CA TYR A 302 -4.12 -3.98 4.01
C TYR A 302 -5.49 -3.36 3.75
N LEU A 303 -6.51 -3.67 4.57
CA LEU A 303 -7.82 -3.05 4.45
C LEU A 303 -7.76 -1.54 4.70
N ARG A 304 -7.10 -1.09 5.77
CA ARG A 304 -6.93 0.34 6.05
C ARG A 304 -6.19 1.06 4.92
N LYS A 305 -5.21 0.41 4.29
CA LYS A 305 -4.51 0.96 3.11
C LYS A 305 -5.51 1.25 1.98
N PHE A 306 -6.37 0.29 1.61
CA PHE A 306 -7.39 0.50 0.59
C PHE A 306 -8.37 1.60 0.98
N ILE A 307 -8.89 1.58 2.21
CA ILE A 307 -9.85 2.55 2.72
C ILE A 307 -9.29 3.98 2.61
N MET A 308 -8.07 4.20 3.12
CA MET A 308 -7.47 5.53 3.12
C MET A 308 -7.14 6.03 1.72
N ASP A 309 -6.76 5.14 0.80
CA ASP A 309 -6.53 5.49 -0.59
C ASP A 309 -7.83 5.92 -1.29
N VAL A 310 -8.96 5.24 -1.00
CA VAL A 310 -10.28 5.63 -1.50
C VAL A 310 -10.67 7.01 -0.98
N GLN A 311 -10.52 7.25 0.33
CA GLN A 311 -10.82 8.53 0.97
C GLN A 311 -9.96 9.67 0.42
N GLU A 312 -8.68 9.40 0.14
CA GLU A 312 -7.77 10.39 -0.47
C GLU A 312 -8.25 10.88 -1.84
N LYS A 313 -8.85 9.98 -2.62
CA LYS A 313 -9.44 10.31 -3.92
C LYS A 313 -10.80 11.02 -3.81
N GLY A 314 -11.28 11.32 -2.60
CA GLY A 314 -12.61 11.88 -2.38
C GLY A 314 -13.74 10.90 -2.68
N ALA A 315 -13.42 9.61 -2.76
CA ALA A 315 -14.37 8.52 -2.94
C ALA A 315 -14.77 7.91 -1.58
N ILE A 316 -15.81 7.11 -1.57
CA ILE A 316 -16.44 6.58 -0.35
C ILE A 316 -16.18 5.07 -0.23
N PRO A 317 -15.39 4.62 0.77
CA PRO A 317 -15.17 3.20 1.01
C PRO A 317 -16.27 2.57 1.86
N ILE A 318 -16.72 1.38 1.47
CA ILE A 318 -17.62 0.53 2.22
C ILE A 318 -16.98 -0.85 2.37
N VAL A 319 -16.75 -1.28 3.59
CA VAL A 319 -16.05 -2.54 3.88
C VAL A 319 -17.05 -3.61 4.28
N LEU A 320 -16.90 -4.80 3.73
CA LEU A 320 -17.80 -5.92 3.95
C LEU A 320 -17.06 -7.06 4.65
N SER A 321 -17.66 -7.63 5.72
CA SER A 321 -17.20 -8.95 6.18
C SER A 321 -17.40 -9.98 5.06
N HIS A 322 -16.47 -10.96 4.93
CA HIS A 322 -16.55 -11.90 3.82
C HIS A 322 -17.78 -12.81 3.91
N THR A 323 -18.29 -13.28 2.77
CA THR A 323 -19.46 -14.15 2.69
C THR A 323 -19.30 -15.39 3.57
N PRO A 324 -20.39 -15.92 4.17
CA PRO A 324 -20.29 -17.16 4.96
C PRO A 324 -19.95 -18.34 4.07
N ARG A 325 -19.27 -19.34 4.65
CA ARG A 325 -19.11 -20.65 4.04
C ARG A 325 -20.30 -21.52 4.39
N ASN A 326 -20.66 -22.47 3.53
CA ASN A 326 -21.69 -23.48 3.82
C ASN A 326 -21.16 -24.54 4.81
N LYS A 327 -20.79 -24.07 6.00
CA LYS A 327 -20.33 -24.90 7.12
C LYS A 327 -21.27 -24.71 8.29
N TRP A 328 -21.77 -25.83 8.81
CA TRP A 328 -22.81 -25.85 9.84
C TRP A 328 -22.29 -26.51 11.11
N LYS A 329 -22.61 -25.92 12.24
CA LYS A 329 -22.41 -26.46 13.57
C LYS A 329 -23.69 -26.25 14.37
N GLU A 330 -24.26 -27.32 14.92
CA GLU A 330 -25.47 -27.28 15.75
C GLU A 330 -26.64 -26.50 15.11
N GLY A 331 -26.85 -26.69 13.80
CA GLY A 331 -27.92 -26.02 13.07
C GLY A 331 -27.68 -24.56 12.73
N LYS A 332 -26.49 -24.04 13.00
CA LYS A 332 -26.06 -22.67 12.68
C LYS A 332 -24.91 -22.66 11.69
N ILE A 333 -24.86 -21.64 10.85
CA ILE A 333 -23.71 -21.37 9.98
C ILE A 333 -22.54 -20.84 10.83
N GLU A 334 -21.34 -21.35 10.59
CA GLU A 334 -20.12 -20.83 11.23
C GLU A 334 -19.91 -19.35 10.84
N ARG A 335 -19.73 -18.50 11.84
CA ARG A 335 -19.45 -17.08 11.68
C ARG A 335 -17.95 -16.79 11.73
N ASN A 336 -17.53 -15.66 11.20
CA ASN A 336 -16.15 -15.18 11.29
C ASN A 336 -15.98 -13.98 12.24
N THR A 337 -16.84 -13.89 13.23
CA THR A 337 -16.96 -12.76 14.17
C THR A 337 -15.73 -12.52 15.02
N GLU A 338 -14.91 -13.54 15.28
CA GLU A 338 -13.69 -13.46 16.11
C GLU A 338 -12.39 -13.47 15.28
N SER A 339 -12.51 -13.36 13.96
CA SER A 339 -11.38 -13.41 13.04
C SER A 339 -11.50 -12.33 11.95
N PHE A 340 -11.50 -12.69 10.68
CA PHE A 340 -11.54 -11.75 9.56
C PHE A 340 -12.73 -10.77 9.61
N GLY A 341 -13.90 -11.20 10.09
CA GLY A 341 -15.06 -10.31 10.26
C GLY A 341 -14.81 -9.24 11.32
N LYS A 342 -14.21 -9.62 12.46
CA LYS A 342 -13.77 -8.69 13.51
C LYS A 342 -12.75 -7.69 12.97
N TRP A 343 -11.68 -8.19 12.36
CA TRP A 343 -10.61 -7.33 11.84
C TRP A 343 -11.09 -6.40 10.72
N THR A 344 -12.06 -6.82 9.92
CA THR A 344 -12.69 -5.97 8.91
C THR A 344 -13.46 -4.82 9.57
N ARG A 345 -14.22 -5.09 10.62
CA ARG A 345 -14.95 -4.08 11.40
C ARG A 345 -13.97 -3.10 12.05
N GLU A 346 -12.96 -3.60 12.73
CA GLU A 346 -11.94 -2.79 13.38
C GLU A 346 -11.18 -1.87 12.39
N ALA A 347 -10.89 -2.37 11.17
CA ALA A 347 -10.29 -1.55 10.13
C ALA A 347 -11.22 -0.42 9.66
N ALA A 348 -12.52 -0.68 9.53
CA ALA A 348 -13.51 0.33 9.19
C ALA A 348 -13.66 1.38 10.31
N GLU A 349 -13.79 0.95 11.55
CA GLU A 349 -13.90 1.83 12.73
C GLU A 349 -12.66 2.74 12.88
N ALA A 350 -11.46 2.17 12.71
CA ALA A 350 -10.20 2.92 12.80
C ALA A 350 -10.02 4.00 11.72
N THR A 351 -10.76 3.91 10.62
CA THR A 351 -10.64 4.79 9.45
C THR A 351 -11.89 5.62 9.16
N GLY A 352 -12.96 5.42 9.94
CA GLY A 352 -14.26 6.06 9.71
C GLY A 352 -14.97 5.60 8.43
N ALA A 353 -14.66 4.41 7.92
CA ALA A 353 -15.34 3.83 6.77
C ALA A 353 -16.66 3.16 7.16
N TYR A 354 -17.58 3.07 6.19
CA TYR A 354 -18.81 2.32 6.39
C TYR A 354 -18.52 0.81 6.46
N PHE A 355 -19.21 0.12 7.37
CA PHE A 355 -19.11 -1.33 7.53
C PHE A 355 -20.47 -2.01 7.35
N ILE A 356 -20.47 -3.12 6.61
CA ILE A 356 -21.64 -3.99 6.48
C ILE A 356 -21.24 -5.41 6.87
N ASP A 357 -21.89 -5.98 7.87
CA ASP A 357 -21.71 -7.37 8.27
C ASP A 357 -22.44 -8.32 7.30
N LEU A 358 -21.85 -8.45 6.10
CA LEU A 358 -22.38 -9.32 5.05
C LEU A 358 -22.43 -10.79 5.50
N ASN A 359 -21.41 -11.23 6.26
CA ASN A 359 -21.36 -12.58 6.81
C ASN A 359 -22.62 -12.88 7.63
N LYS A 360 -22.93 -12.01 8.59
CA LYS A 360 -24.11 -12.17 9.43
C LYS A 360 -25.40 -12.15 8.63
N ILE A 361 -25.57 -11.14 7.75
CA ILE A 361 -26.82 -10.96 7.00
C ILE A 361 -27.10 -12.17 6.08
N SER A 362 -26.07 -12.68 5.39
CA SER A 362 -26.20 -13.82 4.50
C SER A 362 -26.36 -15.13 5.26
N ALA A 363 -25.63 -15.33 6.35
CA ALA A 363 -25.77 -16.52 7.18
C ALA A 363 -27.16 -16.62 7.83
N ASP A 364 -27.71 -15.51 8.35
CA ASP A 364 -29.07 -15.48 8.89
C ASP A 364 -30.12 -15.89 7.83
N LYS A 365 -29.92 -15.52 6.56
CA LYS A 365 -30.79 -15.94 5.45
C LYS A 365 -30.67 -17.44 5.17
N LEU A 366 -29.46 -17.98 5.15
CA LEU A 366 -29.18 -19.40 4.92
C LEU A 366 -29.76 -20.26 6.05
N GLU A 367 -29.65 -19.81 7.30
CA GLU A 367 -30.24 -20.49 8.44
C GLU A 367 -31.79 -20.57 8.34
N LYS A 368 -32.43 -19.48 7.89
CA LYS A 368 -33.87 -19.45 7.66
C LYS A 368 -34.34 -20.42 6.58
N VAL A 369 -33.57 -20.60 5.52
CA VAL A 369 -33.92 -21.57 4.47
C VAL A 369 -33.58 -23.00 4.84
N GLY A 370 -32.76 -23.19 5.86
CA GLY A 370 -32.35 -24.49 6.42
C GLY A 370 -31.29 -25.20 5.58
N ILE A 371 -30.54 -26.10 6.24
CA ILE A 371 -29.33 -26.76 5.71
C ILE A 371 -29.59 -27.46 4.36
N LYS A 372 -30.73 -28.14 4.19
CA LYS A 372 -31.07 -28.86 2.95
C LYS A 372 -31.20 -27.93 1.75
N LYS A 373 -31.78 -26.73 1.93
CA LYS A 373 -31.92 -25.73 0.86
C LYS A 373 -30.65 -24.87 0.70
N ALA A 374 -29.89 -24.66 1.77
CA ALA A 374 -28.68 -23.84 1.74
C ALA A 374 -27.65 -24.33 0.73
N ILE A 375 -27.56 -25.65 0.50
CA ILE A 375 -26.64 -26.24 -0.48
C ILE A 375 -26.87 -25.71 -1.90
N THR A 376 -28.12 -25.32 -2.26
CA THR A 376 -28.42 -24.77 -3.58
C THR A 376 -27.89 -23.35 -3.82
N TYR A 377 -27.40 -22.69 -2.79
CA TYR A 377 -26.76 -21.37 -2.86
C TYR A 377 -25.26 -21.46 -3.08
N TYR A 378 -24.70 -22.66 -3.05
CA TYR A 378 -23.27 -22.94 -3.29
C TYR A 378 -23.11 -23.86 -4.50
N ASN A 379 -21.89 -23.89 -5.02
CA ASN A 379 -21.53 -24.71 -6.16
C ASN A 379 -20.24 -25.49 -5.85
N HIS A 380 -20.23 -26.78 -6.08
CA HIS A 380 -19.10 -27.72 -5.93
C HIS A 380 -18.38 -27.72 -4.58
N ASP A 381 -18.31 -26.62 -3.86
CA ASP A 381 -17.64 -26.52 -2.56
C ASP A 381 -18.47 -25.69 -1.55
N HIS A 382 -17.94 -25.55 -0.35
CA HIS A 382 -18.60 -24.82 0.72
C HIS A 382 -18.35 -23.29 0.69
N THR A 383 -17.60 -22.77 -0.26
CA THR A 383 -17.14 -21.36 -0.31
C THR A 383 -17.73 -20.60 -1.50
N HIS A 384 -17.66 -21.20 -2.68
CA HIS A 384 -18.07 -20.54 -3.90
C HIS A 384 -19.60 -20.69 -4.12
N THR A 385 -20.23 -19.58 -4.39
CA THR A 385 -21.70 -19.54 -4.55
C THR A 385 -22.13 -19.91 -5.96
N SER A 386 -23.35 -20.46 -6.07
CA SER A 386 -24.10 -20.52 -7.32
C SER A 386 -24.62 -19.13 -7.69
N LEU A 387 -25.19 -18.95 -8.88
CA LEU A 387 -25.87 -17.70 -9.27
C LEU A 387 -26.91 -17.27 -8.23
N LYS A 388 -27.69 -18.21 -7.71
CA LYS A 388 -28.68 -17.97 -6.65
C LYS A 388 -28.02 -17.43 -5.36
N GLY A 389 -26.85 -17.97 -4.99
CA GLY A 389 -26.09 -17.53 -3.84
C GLY A 389 -25.48 -16.14 -4.07
N ALA A 390 -24.97 -15.86 -5.27
CA ALA A 390 -24.47 -14.54 -5.64
C ALA A 390 -25.55 -13.46 -5.49
N HIS A 391 -26.74 -13.67 -6.05
CA HIS A 391 -27.89 -12.75 -5.87
C HIS A 391 -28.32 -12.61 -4.41
N MET A 392 -28.30 -13.70 -3.63
CA MET A 392 -28.59 -13.61 -2.20
C MET A 392 -27.61 -12.68 -1.47
N ASN A 393 -26.32 -12.78 -1.79
CA ASN A 393 -25.28 -11.92 -1.20
C ASN A 393 -25.42 -10.47 -1.68
N ALA A 394 -25.67 -10.22 -2.96
CA ALA A 394 -25.96 -8.89 -3.49
C ALA A 394 -27.16 -8.21 -2.78
N LYS A 395 -28.26 -8.93 -2.64
CA LYS A 395 -29.44 -8.48 -1.87
C LYS A 395 -29.13 -8.29 -0.38
N SER A 396 -28.17 -9.03 0.18
CA SER A 396 -27.74 -8.84 1.57
C SER A 396 -26.94 -7.55 1.72
N ILE A 397 -26.12 -7.20 0.73
CA ILE A 397 -25.39 -5.92 0.69
C ILE A 397 -26.36 -4.76 0.59
N ALA A 398 -27.30 -4.80 -0.36
CA ALA A 398 -28.34 -3.77 -0.49
C ALA A 398 -29.17 -3.60 0.81
N LYS A 399 -29.54 -4.72 1.46
CA LYS A 399 -30.20 -4.68 2.77
C LYS A 399 -29.32 -4.06 3.86
N GLY A 400 -28.02 -4.34 3.83
CA GLY A 400 -27.04 -3.74 4.76
C GLY A 400 -26.91 -2.25 4.55
N LEU A 401 -26.77 -1.81 3.29
CA LEU A 401 -26.69 -0.39 2.91
C LEU A 401 -27.89 0.42 3.40
N LYS A 402 -29.11 -0.11 3.25
CA LYS A 402 -30.36 0.55 3.72
C LYS A 402 -30.38 0.80 5.24
N LYS A 403 -29.49 0.15 6.00
CA LYS A 403 -29.38 0.32 7.46
C LYS A 403 -28.25 1.28 7.87
N THR A 404 -27.52 1.83 6.92
CA THR A 404 -26.46 2.80 7.12
C THR A 404 -26.88 4.18 6.63
N ASP A 405 -26.14 5.20 7.01
CA ASP A 405 -26.24 6.56 6.47
C ASP A 405 -25.33 6.78 5.25
N CYS A 406 -24.73 5.71 4.73
CA CYS A 406 -23.89 5.75 3.53
C CYS A 406 -24.68 6.29 2.32
N PRO A 407 -24.19 7.33 1.63
CA PRO A 407 -24.87 7.92 0.46
C PRO A 407 -25.11 6.94 -0.68
N LEU A 408 -24.37 5.83 -0.76
CA LEU A 408 -24.57 4.80 -1.79
C LEU A 408 -26.01 4.23 -1.77
N LYS A 409 -26.72 4.28 -0.63
CA LYS A 409 -28.10 3.80 -0.54
C LYS A 409 -29.08 4.53 -1.45
N GLU A 410 -28.80 5.79 -1.81
CA GLU A 410 -29.65 6.61 -2.67
C GLU A 410 -29.64 6.17 -4.15
N TYR A 411 -28.71 5.29 -4.48
CA TYR A 411 -28.56 4.69 -5.81
C TYR A 411 -29.21 3.29 -5.91
N LEU A 412 -29.74 2.75 -4.81
CA LEU A 412 -30.48 1.47 -4.84
C LEU A 412 -31.82 1.62 -5.61
N LYS A 413 -32.26 0.48 -6.20
CA LYS A 413 -33.62 0.37 -6.78
C LYS A 413 -34.69 0.37 -5.71
#